data_b86827b8ad0eab043da49b496f7a5a1d
#
_entry.id   b86827b8ad0eab043da49b496f7a5a1d
#
_cell.length_a   1.000
_cell.length_b   1.000
_cell.length_c   1.000
_cell.angle_alpha   90.00
_cell.angle_beta   90.00
_cell.angle_gamma   90.00
#
_symmetry.space_group_name_H-M   'P 1'
#
loop_
_entity.id
_entity.type
_entity.pdbx_description
1 polymer ?
#
loop_
_entity_poly.entity_id
_entity_poly.type
_entity_poly.pdbx_seq_one_letter_code
_entity_poly.pdbx_strand_id
1 'polypeptide(L)'
;GGYCEGWALYVEMQSYQYAKELLKESGASQDLLSLVEAMRLNRSIQLCLYSLLDLEIHYNGSSVEEVSDFLSGFGVTDFEIAQNIYEYIAQEPANYPKYYVSYLEFEILKEEAKEKWGESYSDIRFHQKILETGPCPFPILRDMIL
;
A
#
# COMPACT_ATOMS: atom_id res chain seq x y z
N GLY A 1 8.69 -1.00 12.05
CA GLY A 1 8.44 0.27 11.42
C GLY A 1 8.08 0.16 9.97
N GLY A 2 8.08 1.32 9.30
CA GLY A 2 7.62 1.44 7.91
C GLY A 2 8.27 0.49 6.91
N TYR A 3 9.56 0.19 7.03
CA TYR A 3 10.20 -0.80 6.15
C TYR A 3 9.48 -2.16 6.20
N CYS A 4 9.25 -2.72 7.39
CA CYS A 4 8.68 -4.07 7.50
C CYS A 4 7.22 -4.11 7.02
N GLU A 5 6.42 -3.13 7.42
CA GLU A 5 5.00 -3.06 7.03
C GLU A 5 4.82 -2.70 5.56
N GLY A 6 5.64 -1.76 5.07
CA GLY A 6 5.65 -1.41 3.65
C GLY A 6 6.09 -2.57 2.76
N TRP A 7 7.13 -3.32 3.19
CA TRP A 7 7.56 -4.53 2.48
C TRP A 7 6.47 -5.61 2.47
N ALA A 8 5.81 -5.84 3.60
CA ALA A 8 4.73 -6.81 3.69
C ALA A 8 3.58 -6.45 2.72
N LEU A 9 3.18 -5.17 2.69
CA LEU A 9 2.15 -4.71 1.76
C LEU A 9 2.63 -4.76 0.30
N TYR A 10 3.89 -4.40 0.03
CA TYR A 10 4.47 -4.53 -1.31
C TYR A 10 4.39 -5.98 -1.80
N VAL A 11 4.79 -6.95 -0.98
CA VAL A 11 4.72 -8.38 -1.33
C VAL A 11 3.26 -8.82 -1.50
N GLU A 12 2.33 -8.36 -0.65
CA GLU A 12 0.89 -8.61 -0.81
C GLU A 12 0.41 -8.12 -2.18
N MET A 13 0.74 -6.89 -2.57
CA MET A 13 0.31 -6.31 -3.85
C MET A 13 0.93 -7.03 -5.06
N GLN A 14 2.20 -7.44 -4.97
CA GLN A 14 2.84 -8.25 -6.01
C GLN A 14 2.20 -9.65 -6.12
N SER A 15 1.75 -10.24 -5.00
CA SER A 15 1.11 -11.56 -5.01
C SER A 15 -0.16 -11.60 -5.85
N TYR A 16 -0.94 -10.53 -5.88
CA TYR A 16 -2.12 -10.43 -6.76
C TYR A 16 -1.73 -10.45 -8.24
N GLN A 17 -0.61 -9.83 -8.60
CA GLN A 17 -0.13 -9.84 -9.99
C GLN A 17 0.32 -11.26 -10.40
N TYR A 18 1.11 -11.92 -9.57
CA TYR A 18 1.52 -13.30 -9.83
C TYR A 18 0.34 -14.27 -9.87
N ALA A 19 -0.63 -14.14 -8.97
CA ALA A 19 -1.85 -14.93 -9.00
C ALA A 19 -2.62 -14.74 -10.31
N LYS A 20 -2.71 -13.50 -10.80
CA LYS A 20 -3.39 -13.16 -12.06
C LYS A 20 -2.67 -13.77 -13.26
N GLU A 21 -1.34 -13.76 -13.28
CA GLU A 21 -0.53 -14.40 -14.35
C GLU A 21 -0.75 -15.92 -14.36
N LEU A 22 -0.64 -16.59 -13.22
CA LEU A 22 -0.88 -18.03 -13.08
C LEU A 22 -2.29 -18.44 -13.50
N LEU A 23 -3.31 -17.66 -13.09
CA LEU A 23 -4.70 -17.88 -13.50
C LEU A 23 -4.87 -17.72 -14.99
N LYS A 24 -4.24 -16.73 -15.60
CA LYS A 24 -4.26 -16.51 -17.05
C LYS A 24 -3.62 -17.69 -17.80
N GLU A 25 -2.48 -18.17 -17.35
CA GLU A 25 -1.78 -19.35 -17.92
C GLU A 25 -2.61 -20.62 -17.78
N SER A 26 -3.39 -20.77 -16.70
CA SER A 26 -4.29 -21.90 -16.48
C SER A 26 -5.59 -21.85 -17.30
N GLY A 27 -5.79 -20.77 -18.09
CA GLY A 27 -7.00 -20.59 -18.89
C GLY A 27 -8.23 -20.11 -18.09
N ALA A 28 -8.01 -19.43 -16.97
CA ALA A 28 -9.09 -18.87 -16.16
C ALA A 28 -9.93 -17.85 -16.93
N SER A 29 -11.22 -17.74 -16.55
CA SER A 29 -12.13 -16.79 -17.18
C SER A 29 -11.71 -15.33 -16.93
N GLN A 30 -12.11 -14.44 -17.85
CA GLN A 30 -11.88 -12.99 -17.69
C GLN A 30 -12.53 -12.44 -16.42
N ASP A 31 -13.68 -12.98 -16.02
CA ASP A 31 -14.37 -12.57 -14.79
C ASP A 31 -13.53 -12.87 -13.55
N LEU A 32 -12.87 -14.03 -13.50
CA LEU A 32 -11.99 -14.38 -12.38
C LEU A 32 -10.74 -13.48 -12.35
N LEU A 33 -10.14 -13.17 -13.49
CA LEU A 33 -9.02 -12.24 -13.58
C LEU A 33 -9.42 -10.82 -13.14
N SER A 34 -10.63 -10.38 -13.51
CA SER A 34 -11.19 -9.10 -13.09
C SER A 34 -11.48 -9.06 -11.59
N LEU A 35 -11.93 -10.16 -11.01
CA LEU A 35 -12.17 -10.28 -9.58
C LEU A 35 -10.86 -10.14 -8.78
N VAL A 36 -9.78 -10.81 -9.19
CA VAL A 36 -8.47 -10.68 -8.55
C VAL A 36 -7.96 -9.24 -8.60
N GLU A 37 -8.13 -8.57 -9.75
CA GLU A 37 -7.75 -7.15 -9.87
C GLU A 37 -8.62 -6.24 -8.98
N ALA A 38 -9.92 -6.50 -8.90
CA ALA A 38 -10.82 -5.76 -8.02
C ALA A 38 -10.44 -5.93 -6.53
N MET A 39 -10.05 -7.14 -6.12
CA MET A 39 -9.56 -7.40 -4.76
C MET A 39 -8.29 -6.60 -4.45
N ARG A 40 -7.32 -6.60 -5.37
CA ARG A 40 -6.08 -5.81 -5.26
C ARG A 40 -6.37 -4.31 -5.11
N LEU A 41 -7.22 -3.78 -6.00
CA LEU A 41 -7.59 -2.37 -5.98
C LEU A 41 -8.34 -1.99 -4.71
N ASN A 42 -9.29 -2.82 -4.28
CA ASN A 42 -10.04 -2.59 -3.04
C ASN A 42 -9.11 -2.53 -1.82
N ARG A 43 -8.14 -3.46 -1.74
CA ARG A 43 -7.14 -3.46 -0.66
C ARG A 43 -6.29 -2.21 -0.67
N SER A 44 -5.83 -1.78 -1.85
CA SER A 44 -5.04 -0.56 -2.02
C SER A 44 -5.82 0.69 -1.63
N ILE A 45 -7.07 0.82 -2.10
CA ILE A 45 -7.95 1.95 -1.77
C ILE A 45 -8.21 2.02 -0.26
N GLN A 46 -8.50 0.89 0.39
CA GLN A 46 -8.75 0.86 1.84
C GLN A 46 -7.55 1.39 2.63
N LEU A 47 -6.34 0.95 2.32
CA LEU A 47 -5.14 1.39 3.05
C LEU A 47 -4.74 2.82 2.72
N CYS A 48 -4.94 3.26 1.47
CA CYS A 48 -4.78 4.65 1.07
C CYS A 48 -5.73 5.56 1.85
N LEU A 49 -7.02 5.19 1.88
CA LEU A 49 -8.06 5.94 2.57
C LEU A 49 -7.77 6.08 4.06
N TYR A 50 -7.41 4.99 4.72
CA TYR A 50 -7.06 5.02 6.15
C TYR A 50 -5.79 5.82 6.43
N SER A 51 -4.82 5.81 5.52
CA SER A 51 -3.63 6.64 5.64
C SER A 51 -3.93 8.13 5.48
N LEU A 52 -4.85 8.48 4.59
CA LEU A 52 -5.35 9.86 4.45
C LEU A 52 -6.09 10.31 5.71
N LEU A 53 -6.98 9.47 6.23
CA LEU A 53 -7.71 9.77 7.46
C LEU A 53 -6.78 9.93 8.66
N ASP A 54 -5.72 9.11 8.76
CA ASP A 54 -4.71 9.24 9.81
C ASP A 54 -4.06 10.64 9.77
N LEU A 55 -3.70 11.11 8.57
CA LEU A 55 -3.15 12.46 8.38
C LEU A 55 -4.20 13.55 8.66
N GLU A 56 -5.44 13.39 8.21
CA GLU A 56 -6.51 14.35 8.45
C GLU A 56 -6.80 14.51 9.94
N ILE A 57 -6.87 13.41 10.68
CA ILE A 57 -7.15 13.42 12.12
C ILE A 57 -5.99 14.00 12.92
N HIS A 58 -4.75 13.50 12.68
CA HIS A 58 -3.62 13.82 13.55
C HIS A 58 -2.83 15.05 13.14
N TYR A 59 -2.78 15.38 11.85
CA TYR A 59 -2.04 16.54 11.35
C TYR A 59 -2.94 17.74 11.12
N ASN A 60 -4.12 17.54 10.50
CA ASN A 60 -5.06 18.63 10.20
C ASN A 60 -6.05 18.90 11.35
N GLY A 61 -6.25 17.94 12.26
CA GLY A 61 -7.17 18.06 13.39
C GLY A 61 -8.64 17.94 12.99
N SER A 62 -8.92 17.19 11.92
CA SER A 62 -10.29 16.99 11.42
C SER A 62 -11.18 16.37 12.46
N SER A 63 -12.43 16.87 12.56
CA SER A 63 -13.47 16.35 13.44
C SER A 63 -14.09 15.05 12.91
N VAL A 64 -14.86 14.36 13.74
CA VAL A 64 -15.58 13.16 13.31
C VAL A 64 -16.62 13.47 12.22
N GLU A 65 -17.24 14.66 12.24
CA GLU A 65 -18.18 15.10 11.22
C GLU A 65 -17.50 15.28 9.87
N GLU A 66 -16.32 15.93 9.84
CA GLU A 66 -15.53 16.13 8.62
C GLU A 66 -15.05 14.80 8.05
N VAL A 67 -14.63 13.87 8.90
CA VAL A 67 -14.26 12.50 8.49
C VAL A 67 -15.48 11.74 7.96
N SER A 68 -16.65 11.89 8.58
CA SER A 68 -17.90 11.28 8.11
C SER A 68 -18.29 11.82 6.73
N ASP A 69 -18.22 13.12 6.53
CA ASP A 69 -18.51 13.77 5.24
C ASP A 69 -17.53 13.26 4.15
N PHE A 70 -16.25 13.17 4.46
CA PHE A 70 -15.25 12.63 3.55
C PHE A 70 -15.54 11.17 3.18
N LEU A 71 -15.82 10.32 4.17
CA LEU A 71 -16.13 8.90 3.98
C LEU A 71 -17.41 8.66 3.18
N SER A 72 -18.38 9.59 3.25
CA SER A 72 -19.62 9.49 2.49
C SER A 72 -19.37 9.45 0.97
N GLY A 73 -18.36 10.16 0.49
CA GLY A 73 -17.90 10.12 -0.91
C GLY A 73 -17.40 8.75 -1.38
N PHE A 74 -17.06 7.86 -0.45
CA PHE A 74 -16.63 6.47 -0.70
C PHE A 74 -17.72 5.44 -0.34
N GLY A 75 -18.95 5.88 -0.09
CA GLY A 75 -20.09 5.02 0.17
C GLY A 75 -20.29 4.64 1.65
N VAL A 76 -19.50 5.17 2.58
CA VAL A 76 -19.69 5.00 4.02
C VAL A 76 -20.60 6.16 4.50
N THR A 77 -21.91 5.94 4.46
CA THR A 77 -22.93 6.95 4.77
C THR A 77 -23.50 6.84 6.18
N ASP A 78 -23.15 5.79 6.91
CA ASP A 78 -23.56 5.59 8.30
C ASP A 78 -22.58 6.30 9.23
N PHE A 79 -23.10 7.28 9.99
CA PHE A 79 -22.31 8.09 10.92
C PHE A 79 -21.67 7.25 12.04
N GLU A 80 -22.34 6.22 12.55
CA GLU A 80 -21.80 5.36 13.60
C GLU A 80 -20.59 4.58 13.09
N ILE A 81 -20.65 4.11 11.83
CA ILE A 81 -19.50 3.46 11.19
C ILE A 81 -18.34 4.44 11.00
N ALA A 82 -18.61 5.66 10.53
CA ALA A 82 -17.60 6.71 10.37
C ALA A 82 -16.95 7.09 11.71
N GLN A 83 -17.75 7.22 12.77
CA GLN A 83 -17.26 7.50 14.11
C GLN A 83 -16.38 6.36 14.64
N ASN A 84 -16.75 5.11 14.45
CA ASN A 84 -15.92 3.96 14.86
C ASN A 84 -14.57 3.94 14.11
N ILE A 85 -14.57 4.27 12.83
CA ILE A 85 -13.33 4.40 12.03
C ILE A 85 -12.47 5.53 12.59
N TYR A 86 -13.06 6.71 12.86
CA TYR A 86 -12.38 7.86 13.45
C TYR A 86 -11.72 7.50 14.79
N GLU A 87 -12.48 6.93 15.72
CA GLU A 87 -12.01 6.56 17.06
C GLU A 87 -10.88 5.52 17.00
N TYR A 88 -10.98 4.55 16.08
CA TYR A 88 -9.96 3.55 15.89
C TYR A 88 -8.65 4.14 15.37
N ILE A 89 -8.72 5.04 14.38
CA ILE A 89 -7.53 5.70 13.84
C ILE A 89 -6.93 6.67 14.86
N ALA A 90 -7.76 7.42 15.58
CA ALA A 90 -7.33 8.38 16.59
C ALA A 90 -6.53 7.75 17.74
N GLN A 91 -6.73 6.44 18.03
CA GLN A 91 -6.01 5.73 19.09
C GLN A 91 -4.55 5.40 18.72
N GLU A 92 -4.24 5.26 17.43
CA GLU A 92 -2.90 4.84 16.97
C GLU A 92 -2.37 5.76 15.85
N PRO A 93 -1.79 6.93 16.21
CA PRO A 93 -1.23 7.86 15.23
C PRO A 93 -0.14 7.24 14.35
N ALA A 94 -0.17 7.55 13.04
CA ALA A 94 0.75 7.07 12.03
C ALA A 94 0.76 5.55 11.84
N ASN A 95 -0.31 4.86 12.26
CA ASN A 95 -0.42 3.42 12.08
C ASN A 95 -0.57 3.05 10.59
N TYR A 96 -1.52 3.66 9.89
CA TYR A 96 -1.78 3.35 8.48
C TYR A 96 -0.74 3.92 7.49
N PRO A 97 -0.18 5.12 7.68
CA PRO A 97 0.91 5.62 6.85
C PRO A 97 2.14 4.71 6.82
N LYS A 98 2.46 4.02 7.92
CA LYS A 98 3.60 3.08 7.93
C LYS A 98 3.41 1.87 7.00
N TYR A 99 2.16 1.52 6.65
CA TYR A 99 1.86 0.49 5.64
C TYR A 99 1.87 1.09 4.24
N TYR A 100 0.98 2.05 3.98
CA TYR A 100 0.70 2.49 2.62
C TYR A 100 1.78 3.43 2.06
N VAL A 101 2.22 4.42 2.82
CA VAL A 101 3.30 5.33 2.38
C VAL A 101 4.60 4.56 2.17
N SER A 102 4.91 3.62 3.09
CA SER A 102 6.11 2.80 2.95
C SER A 102 6.01 1.81 1.78
N TYR A 103 4.82 1.31 1.45
CA TYR A 103 4.58 0.55 0.23
C TYR A 103 4.89 1.39 -1.02
N LEU A 104 4.41 2.64 -1.06
CA LEU A 104 4.70 3.56 -2.17
C LEU A 104 6.20 3.83 -2.32
N GLU A 105 6.95 3.94 -1.22
CA GLU A 105 8.41 4.09 -1.26
C GLU A 105 9.09 2.87 -1.93
N PHE A 106 8.61 1.64 -1.69
CA PHE A 106 9.12 0.46 -2.39
C PHE A 106 8.75 0.45 -3.87
N GLU A 107 7.54 0.87 -4.25
CA GLU A 107 7.16 0.98 -5.66
C GLU A 107 8.01 2.03 -6.38
N ILE A 108 8.22 3.20 -5.77
CA ILE A 108 9.11 4.24 -6.34
C ILE A 108 10.53 3.70 -6.50
N LEU A 109 11.08 3.07 -5.47
CA LEU A 109 12.43 2.50 -5.52
C LEU A 109 12.56 1.41 -6.58
N LYS A 110 11.50 0.61 -6.80
CA LYS A 110 11.45 -0.38 -7.88
C LYS A 110 11.56 0.27 -9.26
N GLU A 111 10.81 1.34 -9.50
CA GLU A 111 10.85 2.06 -10.78
C GLU A 111 12.23 2.73 -10.98
N GLU A 112 12.78 3.38 -9.96
CA GLU A 112 14.13 3.94 -10.00
C GLU A 112 15.21 2.87 -10.30
N ALA A 113 15.07 1.67 -9.72
CA ALA A 113 15.96 0.56 -10.00
C ALA A 113 15.83 0.04 -11.44
N LYS A 114 14.61 0.00 -11.99
CA LYS A 114 14.39 -0.35 -13.41
C LYS A 114 15.09 0.64 -14.33
N GLU A 115 14.94 1.93 -14.07
CA GLU A 115 15.59 2.97 -14.87
C GLU A 115 17.12 2.88 -14.78
N LYS A 116 17.64 2.74 -13.56
CA LYS A 116 19.10 2.74 -13.33
C LYS A 116 19.79 1.48 -13.82
N TRP A 117 19.18 0.31 -13.64
CA TRP A 117 19.80 -0.97 -14.01
C TRP A 117 19.51 -1.39 -15.45
N GLY A 118 18.50 -0.80 -16.11
CA GLY A 118 18.15 -1.08 -17.50
C GLY A 118 17.98 -2.58 -17.76
N GLU A 119 18.70 -3.10 -18.76
CA GLU A 119 18.63 -4.52 -19.13
C GLU A 119 19.09 -5.50 -18.02
N SER A 120 19.82 -5.02 -17.02
CA SER A 120 20.27 -5.84 -15.89
C SER A 120 19.25 -5.92 -14.76
N TYR A 121 18.08 -5.27 -14.90
CA TYR A 121 16.98 -5.34 -13.93
C TYR A 121 16.30 -6.72 -13.98
N SER A 122 15.97 -7.23 -12.79
CA SER A 122 14.96 -8.26 -12.60
C SER A 122 14.32 -8.10 -11.23
N ASP A 123 13.05 -8.51 -11.09
CA ASP A 123 12.37 -8.47 -9.80
C ASP A 123 13.11 -9.29 -8.74
N ILE A 124 13.65 -10.46 -9.11
CA ILE A 124 14.43 -11.31 -8.20
C ILE A 124 15.66 -10.56 -7.68
N ARG A 125 16.40 -9.90 -8.54
CA ARG A 125 17.57 -9.11 -8.15
C ARG A 125 17.19 -7.93 -7.26
N PHE A 126 16.10 -7.24 -7.56
CA PHE A 126 15.61 -6.16 -6.76
C PHE A 126 15.21 -6.64 -5.35
N HIS A 127 14.39 -7.69 -5.26
CA HIS A 127 13.96 -8.27 -3.99
C HIS A 127 15.14 -8.78 -3.17
N GLN A 128 16.12 -9.44 -3.81
CA GLN A 128 17.32 -9.93 -3.13
C GLN A 128 18.09 -8.77 -2.49
N LYS A 129 18.34 -7.68 -3.23
CA LYS A 129 19.03 -6.51 -2.69
C LYS A 129 18.29 -5.85 -1.52
N ILE A 130 16.96 -5.73 -1.61
CA ILE A 130 16.13 -5.21 -0.52
C ILE A 130 16.31 -6.07 0.74
N LEU A 131 16.19 -7.40 0.62
CA LEU A 131 16.26 -8.33 1.74
C LEU A 131 17.68 -8.44 2.32
N GLU A 132 18.73 -8.38 1.49
CA GLU A 132 20.13 -8.38 1.94
C GLU A 132 20.49 -7.09 2.68
N THR A 133 19.94 -5.94 2.27
CA THR A 133 20.15 -4.67 2.97
C THR A 133 19.43 -4.67 4.33
N GLY A 134 18.23 -5.23 4.39
CA GLY A 134 17.42 -5.32 5.60
C GLY A 134 16.81 -3.98 6.04
N PRO A 135 16.14 -3.96 7.21
CA PRO A 135 15.40 -2.81 7.68
C PRO A 135 16.28 -1.59 7.96
N CYS A 136 16.08 -0.53 7.18
CA CYS A 136 16.73 0.78 7.36
C CYS A 136 15.79 1.91 6.87
N PRO A 137 16.10 3.19 7.16
CA PRO A 137 15.38 4.32 6.57
C PRO A 137 15.43 4.33 5.05
N PHE A 138 14.35 4.72 4.38
CA PHE A 138 14.24 4.71 2.90
C PHE A 138 15.34 5.49 2.18
N PRO A 139 15.81 6.66 2.64
CA PRO A 139 16.96 7.32 1.99
C PRO A 139 18.22 6.44 1.97
N ILE A 140 18.51 5.75 3.08
CA ILE A 140 19.65 4.83 3.17
C ILE A 140 19.42 3.60 2.27
N LEU A 141 18.21 3.03 2.30
CA LEU A 141 17.85 1.92 1.44
C LEU A 141 18.05 2.27 -0.04
N ARG A 142 17.60 3.47 -0.45
CA ARG A 142 17.79 3.97 -1.82
C ARG A 142 19.26 4.04 -2.23
N ASP A 143 20.11 4.61 -1.36
CA ASP A 143 21.56 4.71 -1.61
C ASP A 143 22.24 3.33 -1.72
N MET A 144 21.74 2.32 -0.98
CA MET A 144 22.27 0.97 -1.00
C MET A 144 21.81 0.14 -2.22
N ILE A 145 20.62 0.43 -2.74
CA ILE A 145 20.01 -0.31 -3.85
C ILE A 145 20.46 0.27 -5.19
N LEU A 146 20.46 1.58 -5.30
CA LEU A 146 20.78 2.31 -6.51
C LEU A 146 22.27 2.64 -6.62
#